data_364ef163335b6c00b8e231e2c8a1155f
#
_entry.id   364ef163335b6c00b8e231e2c8a1155f
#
_cell.length_a   1.000
_cell.length_b   1.000
_cell.length_c   1.000
_cell.angle_alpha   90.00
_cell.angle_beta   90.00
_cell.angle_gamma   90.00
#
_symmetry.space_group_name_H-M   'P 1'
#
loop_
_entity.id
_entity.type
_entity.pdbx_description
1 polymer ?
#
loop_
_entity_poly.entity_id
_entity_poly.type
_entity_poly.pdbx_seq_one_letter_code
_entity_poly.pdbx_strand_id
1 'polypeptide(L)'
;MFKCFTVLLVASLALLGCDRVDPNSPLGQRKAIFKQMLNTSEDLGGMLRGRLPFDGDKFAAGAIKLDSLAHAPWKHFPQAQDGGDSSARAEVWQRQARFEELARQLEGVTGELVAASSNKPLHAAQLQAPMDKVEAACKACHTEFRNH
;
A
#
# COMPACT_ATOMS: atom_id res chain seq x y z
N MET A 1 44.12 44.92 -33.38
CA MET A 1 44.37 43.58 -32.90
C MET A 1 43.41 43.33 -31.71
N PHE A 2 42.21 42.80 -31.99
CA PHE A 2 41.24 42.44 -30.94
C PHE A 2 41.26 40.92 -30.81
N LYS A 3 41.73 40.44 -29.65
CA LYS A 3 41.68 39.02 -29.33
C LYS A 3 40.29 38.70 -28.72
N CYS A 4 39.47 37.99 -29.49
CA CYS A 4 38.21 37.42 -28.99
C CYS A 4 38.54 36.28 -28.04
N PHE A 5 38.28 36.46 -26.75
CA PHE A 5 38.26 35.41 -25.75
C PHE A 5 36.86 34.76 -25.77
N THR A 6 36.78 33.60 -26.40
CA THR A 6 35.56 32.80 -26.39
C THR A 6 35.52 32.03 -25.07
N VAL A 7 34.73 32.48 -24.11
CA VAL A 7 34.47 31.74 -22.88
C VAL A 7 33.47 30.63 -23.17
N LEU A 8 33.96 29.39 -23.18
CA LEU A 8 33.14 28.19 -23.28
C LEU A 8 32.45 27.98 -21.90
N LEU A 9 31.19 28.35 -21.79
CA LEU A 9 30.37 28.08 -20.65
C LEU A 9 29.90 26.60 -20.75
N VAL A 10 30.63 25.68 -20.10
CA VAL A 10 30.22 24.30 -19.95
C VAL A 10 29.09 24.27 -18.90
N ALA A 11 27.86 24.25 -19.38
CA ALA A 11 26.69 24.03 -18.56
C ALA A 11 26.70 22.56 -18.11
N SER A 12 27.20 22.30 -16.91
CA SER A 12 27.04 21.00 -16.22
C SER A 12 25.58 20.81 -15.87
N LEU A 13 24.82 20.11 -16.72
CA LEU A 13 23.53 19.55 -16.32
C LEU A 13 23.81 18.48 -15.24
N ALA A 14 23.71 18.88 -13.98
CA ALA A 14 23.55 17.95 -12.87
C ALA A 14 22.21 17.25 -13.10
N LEU A 15 22.26 16.04 -13.64
CA LEU A 15 21.15 15.09 -13.63
C LEU A 15 20.86 14.79 -12.15
N LEU A 16 19.92 15.53 -11.55
CA LEU A 16 19.27 15.14 -10.32
C LEU A 16 18.54 13.84 -10.61
N GLY A 17 19.25 12.72 -10.49
CA GLY A 17 18.67 11.40 -10.48
C GLY A 17 17.70 11.35 -9.30
N CYS A 18 16.40 11.52 -9.56
CA CYS A 18 15.40 11.06 -8.62
C CYS A 18 15.71 9.58 -8.38
N ASP A 19 16.07 9.23 -7.17
CA ASP A 19 16.35 7.87 -6.74
C ASP A 19 15.03 7.09 -6.84
N ARG A 20 14.71 6.64 -8.07
CA ARG A 20 13.50 5.87 -8.34
C ARG A 20 13.79 4.46 -7.89
N VAL A 21 13.04 4.04 -6.87
CA VAL A 21 13.05 2.64 -6.44
C VAL A 21 12.81 1.75 -7.67
N ASP A 22 13.71 0.80 -7.91
CA ASP A 22 13.55 -0.18 -8.99
C ASP A 22 12.22 -0.93 -8.80
N PRO A 23 11.29 -0.87 -9.77
CA PRO A 23 9.99 -1.53 -9.65
C PRO A 23 10.09 -3.06 -9.52
N ASN A 24 11.20 -3.67 -9.98
CA ASN A 24 11.43 -5.10 -9.88
C ASN A 24 12.10 -5.51 -8.56
N SER A 25 12.60 -4.56 -7.78
CA SER A 25 13.16 -4.85 -6.47
C SER A 25 12.06 -5.29 -5.47
N PRO A 26 12.38 -6.06 -4.42
CA PRO A 26 11.43 -6.38 -3.36
C PRO A 26 10.75 -5.14 -2.78
N LEU A 27 11.49 -4.06 -2.55
CA LEU A 27 10.96 -2.79 -2.09
C LEU A 27 9.96 -2.19 -3.10
N GLY A 28 10.30 -2.16 -4.39
CA GLY A 28 9.43 -1.64 -5.43
C GLY A 28 8.12 -2.43 -5.55
N GLN A 29 8.22 -3.76 -5.52
CA GLN A 29 7.06 -4.64 -5.61
C GLN A 29 6.10 -4.46 -4.42
N ARG A 30 6.60 -4.47 -3.17
CA ARG A 30 5.71 -4.27 -2.02
C ARG A 30 5.13 -2.86 -1.95
N LYS A 31 5.89 -1.80 -2.35
CA LYS A 31 5.35 -0.43 -2.48
C LYS A 31 4.19 -0.39 -3.47
N ALA A 32 4.31 -1.06 -4.63
CA ALA A 32 3.25 -1.13 -5.63
C ALA A 32 2.01 -1.87 -5.11
N ILE A 33 2.20 -2.99 -4.38
CA ILE A 33 1.10 -3.74 -3.76
C ILE A 33 0.38 -2.88 -2.72
N PHE A 34 1.09 -2.26 -1.78
CA PHE A 34 0.49 -1.39 -0.77
C PHE A 34 -0.24 -0.18 -1.38
N LYS A 35 0.27 0.39 -2.47
CA LYS A 35 -0.43 1.45 -3.21
C LYS A 35 -1.76 0.96 -3.78
N GLN A 36 -1.79 -0.25 -4.35
CA GLN A 36 -3.02 -0.85 -4.86
C GLN A 36 -4.00 -1.17 -3.72
N MET A 37 -3.52 -1.68 -2.58
CA MET A 37 -4.35 -1.89 -1.39
C MET A 37 -5.00 -0.59 -0.92
N LEU A 38 -4.21 0.49 -0.81
CA LEU A 38 -4.71 1.81 -0.43
C LEU A 38 -5.82 2.28 -1.38
N ASN A 39 -5.56 2.31 -2.69
CA ASN A 39 -6.53 2.75 -3.68
C ASN A 39 -7.82 1.92 -3.61
N THR A 40 -7.70 0.59 -3.51
CA THR A 40 -8.87 -0.29 -3.42
C THR A 40 -9.66 -0.05 -2.13
N SER A 41 -8.98 0.11 -1.00
CA SER A 41 -9.61 0.43 0.29
C SER A 41 -10.30 1.80 0.28
N GLU A 42 -9.69 2.81 -0.37
CA GLU A 42 -10.29 4.15 -0.53
C GLU A 42 -11.55 4.13 -1.38
N ASP A 43 -11.58 3.34 -2.47
CA ASP A 43 -12.76 3.15 -3.31
C ASP A 43 -13.91 2.49 -2.51
N LEU A 44 -13.62 1.39 -1.81
CA LEU A 44 -14.59 0.68 -0.98
C LEU A 44 -15.13 1.57 0.14
N GLY A 45 -14.25 2.20 0.91
CA GLY A 45 -14.64 3.14 1.94
C GLY A 45 -15.34 4.39 1.39
N GLY A 46 -15.00 4.82 0.18
CA GLY A 46 -15.66 5.90 -0.55
C GLY A 46 -17.13 5.58 -0.85
N MET A 47 -17.42 4.36 -1.29
CA MET A 47 -18.79 3.88 -1.52
C MET A 47 -19.59 3.81 -0.21
N LEU A 48 -18.99 3.32 0.87
CA LEU A 48 -19.69 3.21 2.15
C LEU A 48 -19.98 4.57 2.80
N ARG A 49 -19.07 5.54 2.63
CA ARG A 49 -19.22 6.90 3.18
C ARG A 49 -19.98 7.87 2.26
N GLY A 50 -20.53 7.37 1.14
CA GLY A 50 -21.31 8.17 0.21
C GLY A 50 -20.50 9.17 -0.64
N ARG A 51 -19.17 9.06 -0.65
CA ARG A 51 -18.30 9.87 -1.55
C ARG A 51 -18.33 9.35 -2.99
N LEU A 52 -18.59 8.05 -3.14
CA LEU A 52 -18.83 7.39 -4.42
C LEU A 52 -20.21 6.74 -4.39
N PRO A 53 -20.91 6.64 -5.55
CA PRO A 53 -22.13 5.87 -5.63
C PRO A 53 -21.90 4.41 -5.19
N PHE A 54 -22.78 3.89 -4.32
CA PHE A 54 -22.69 2.50 -3.89
C PHE A 54 -23.11 1.57 -5.05
N ASP A 55 -22.23 0.64 -5.40
CA ASP A 55 -22.44 -0.40 -6.39
C ASP A 55 -22.01 -1.73 -5.77
N GLY A 56 -22.96 -2.61 -5.46
CA GLY A 56 -22.72 -3.86 -4.76
C GLY A 56 -21.80 -4.82 -5.52
N ASP A 57 -21.88 -4.86 -6.86
CA ASP A 57 -21.03 -5.73 -7.66
C ASP A 57 -19.58 -5.23 -7.68
N LYS A 58 -19.38 -3.94 -7.83
CA LYS A 58 -18.05 -3.32 -7.73
C LYS A 58 -17.48 -3.47 -6.34
N PHE A 59 -18.31 -3.32 -5.31
CA PHE A 59 -17.86 -3.51 -3.92
C PHE A 59 -17.37 -4.95 -3.70
N ALA A 60 -18.15 -5.97 -4.09
CA ALA A 60 -17.76 -7.36 -3.97
C ALA A 60 -16.46 -7.68 -4.73
N ALA A 61 -16.33 -7.21 -5.97
CA ALA A 61 -15.10 -7.36 -6.74
C ALA A 61 -13.90 -6.67 -6.09
N GLY A 62 -14.10 -5.48 -5.53
CA GLY A 62 -13.09 -4.73 -4.79
C GLY A 62 -12.67 -5.44 -3.49
N ALA A 63 -13.60 -6.05 -2.76
CA ALA A 63 -13.30 -6.84 -1.57
C ALA A 63 -12.40 -8.05 -1.91
N ILE A 64 -12.73 -8.80 -2.96
CA ILE A 64 -11.90 -9.92 -3.45
C ILE A 64 -10.50 -9.43 -3.85
N LYS A 65 -10.42 -8.30 -4.57
CA LYS A 65 -9.14 -7.71 -4.96
C LYS A 65 -8.32 -7.30 -3.73
N LEU A 66 -8.94 -6.66 -2.74
CA LEU A 66 -8.27 -6.22 -1.51
C LEU A 66 -7.72 -7.42 -0.73
N ASP A 67 -8.50 -8.48 -0.62
CA ASP A 67 -8.08 -9.72 0.03
C ASP A 67 -6.87 -10.37 -0.69
N SER A 68 -6.93 -10.51 -1.99
CA SER A 68 -5.80 -11.01 -2.79
C SER A 68 -4.54 -10.16 -2.59
N LEU A 69 -4.68 -8.84 -2.54
CA LEU A 69 -3.56 -7.91 -2.29
C LEU A 69 -3.03 -8.02 -0.86
N ALA A 70 -3.88 -8.31 0.13
CA ALA A 70 -3.47 -8.43 1.53
C ALA A 70 -2.51 -9.60 1.77
N HIS A 71 -2.57 -10.65 0.96
CA HIS A 71 -1.67 -11.80 1.02
C HIS A 71 -0.33 -11.60 0.27
N ALA A 72 -0.22 -10.58 -0.56
CA ALA A 72 0.86 -10.49 -1.53
C ALA A 72 2.17 -9.85 -1.03
N PRO A 73 2.20 -8.86 -0.11
CA PRO A 73 3.40 -8.06 0.13
C PRO A 73 4.46 -8.75 0.99
N TRP A 74 4.08 -9.73 1.82
CA TRP A 74 4.91 -10.25 2.89
C TRP A 74 6.18 -10.94 2.39
N LYS A 75 6.11 -11.67 1.29
CA LYS A 75 7.26 -12.29 0.62
C LYS A 75 8.30 -11.30 0.08
N HIS A 76 7.95 -10.03 -0.01
CA HIS A 76 8.84 -8.97 -0.48
C HIS A 76 9.53 -8.20 0.65
N PHE A 77 9.44 -8.68 1.90
CA PHE A 77 10.27 -8.22 3.00
C PHE A 77 11.49 -9.15 3.07
N PRO A 78 12.71 -8.64 2.78
CA PRO A 78 13.93 -9.45 2.87
C PRO A 78 14.27 -9.78 4.33
N GLN A 79 15.18 -10.73 4.54
CA GLN A 79 15.60 -11.11 5.89
C GLN A 79 16.38 -10.01 6.65
N ALA A 80 16.97 -9.06 5.93
CA ALA A 80 17.65 -7.91 6.50
C ALA A 80 16.93 -6.62 6.14
N GLN A 81 17.08 -5.60 6.98
CA GLN A 81 16.49 -4.29 6.75
C GLN A 81 16.90 -3.73 5.39
N ASP A 82 15.93 -3.20 4.65
CA ASP A 82 16.21 -2.52 3.39
C ASP A 82 17.01 -1.24 3.59
N GLY A 83 17.86 -0.97 2.62
CA GLY A 83 18.40 0.38 2.42
C GLY A 83 17.46 1.26 1.60
N GLY A 84 17.79 2.55 1.48
CA GLY A 84 17.12 3.48 0.59
C GLY A 84 15.77 4.00 1.10
N ASP A 85 14.87 4.33 0.16
CA ASP A 85 13.59 5.03 0.40
C ASP A 85 12.47 4.09 0.90
N SER A 86 12.77 3.32 1.95
CA SER A 86 11.80 2.47 2.63
C SER A 86 11.15 3.19 3.81
N SER A 87 9.82 3.19 3.85
CA SER A 87 9.07 3.67 5.03
C SER A 87 8.90 2.59 6.11
N ALA A 88 9.43 1.38 5.93
CA ALA A 88 9.41 0.34 6.94
C ALA A 88 10.39 0.68 8.08
N ARG A 89 9.92 0.59 9.33
CA ARG A 89 10.75 0.79 10.50
C ARG A 89 11.61 -0.44 10.77
N ALA A 90 12.73 -0.26 11.48
CA ALA A 90 13.62 -1.36 11.88
C ALA A 90 12.91 -2.46 12.68
N GLU A 91 11.85 -2.10 13.40
CA GLU A 91 11.01 -3.00 14.18
C GLU A 91 10.36 -4.13 13.35
N VAL A 92 10.21 -3.97 12.04
CA VAL A 92 9.76 -5.06 11.13
C VAL A 92 10.69 -6.26 11.27
N TRP A 93 12.01 -6.03 11.34
CA TRP A 93 13.02 -7.08 11.43
C TRP A 93 13.35 -7.48 12.87
N GLN A 94 13.18 -6.57 13.83
CA GLN A 94 13.45 -6.83 15.24
C GLN A 94 12.29 -7.56 15.93
N ARG A 95 11.07 -7.38 15.46
CA ARG A 95 9.83 -7.90 16.06
C ARG A 95 9.01 -8.71 15.03
N GLN A 96 9.69 -9.61 14.32
CA GLN A 96 9.09 -10.37 13.19
C GLN A 96 7.79 -11.09 13.57
N ALA A 97 7.76 -11.77 14.73
CA ALA A 97 6.56 -12.48 15.17
C ALA A 97 5.34 -11.56 15.29
N ARG A 98 5.55 -10.32 15.78
CA ARG A 98 4.48 -9.32 15.88
C ARG A 98 4.09 -8.77 14.52
N PHE A 99 5.04 -8.55 13.65
CA PHE A 99 4.79 -8.12 12.27
C PHE A 99 3.95 -9.15 11.51
N GLU A 100 4.30 -10.43 11.59
CA GLU A 100 3.56 -11.53 10.99
C GLU A 100 2.17 -11.73 11.60
N GLU A 101 2.03 -11.52 12.92
CA GLU A 101 0.72 -11.56 13.59
C GLU A 101 -0.24 -10.51 12.99
N LEU A 102 0.22 -9.26 12.82
CA LEU A 102 -0.58 -8.20 12.23
C LEU A 102 -0.85 -8.41 10.73
N ALA A 103 0.09 -9.03 10.01
CA ALA A 103 -0.13 -9.45 8.63
C ALA A 103 -1.29 -10.47 8.54
N ARG A 104 -1.25 -11.53 9.35
CA ARG A 104 -2.33 -12.54 9.41
C ARG A 104 -3.66 -11.95 9.88
N GLN A 105 -3.62 -10.97 10.79
CA GLN A 105 -4.84 -10.28 11.22
C GLN A 105 -5.48 -9.52 10.05
N LEU A 106 -4.68 -8.83 9.23
CA LEU A 106 -5.18 -8.14 8.03
C LEU A 106 -5.78 -9.15 7.04
N GLU A 107 -5.08 -10.25 6.74
CA GLU A 107 -5.57 -11.33 5.87
C GLU A 107 -6.91 -11.89 6.37
N GLY A 108 -7.05 -12.11 7.67
CA GLY A 108 -8.29 -12.59 8.27
C GLY A 108 -9.47 -11.62 8.08
N VAL A 109 -9.27 -10.33 8.36
CA VAL A 109 -10.37 -9.35 8.25
C VAL A 109 -10.71 -9.01 6.79
N THR A 110 -9.77 -9.12 5.85
CA THR A 110 -10.09 -8.99 4.41
C THR A 110 -10.90 -10.19 3.91
N GLY A 111 -10.59 -11.41 4.38
CA GLY A 111 -11.42 -12.59 4.15
C GLY A 111 -12.84 -12.47 4.73
N GLU A 112 -12.99 -11.90 5.94
CA GLU A 112 -14.30 -11.59 6.52
C GLU A 112 -15.09 -10.58 5.65
N LEU A 113 -14.41 -9.56 5.08
CA LEU A 113 -15.03 -8.59 4.17
C LEU A 113 -15.52 -9.28 2.89
N VAL A 114 -14.75 -10.21 2.30
CA VAL A 114 -15.17 -11.02 1.15
C VAL A 114 -16.40 -11.84 1.50
N ALA A 115 -16.40 -12.53 2.64
CA ALA A 115 -17.54 -13.31 3.10
C ALA A 115 -18.80 -12.46 3.28
N ALA A 116 -18.68 -11.29 3.91
CA ALA A 116 -19.78 -10.34 4.07
C ALA A 116 -20.33 -9.80 2.73
N SER A 117 -19.46 -9.76 1.70
CA SER A 117 -19.80 -9.27 0.36
C SER A 117 -20.35 -10.36 -0.58
N SER A 118 -20.50 -11.60 -0.11
CA SER A 118 -20.90 -12.73 -0.96
C SER A 118 -22.42 -12.86 -1.12
N ASN A 119 -23.21 -12.37 -0.16
CA ASN A 119 -24.66 -12.55 -0.13
C ASN A 119 -25.38 -11.33 -0.73
N LYS A 120 -25.94 -11.48 -1.93
CA LYS A 120 -26.67 -10.42 -2.64
C LYS A 120 -28.17 -10.46 -2.34
N PRO A 121 -28.87 -9.32 -2.38
CA PRO A 121 -28.36 -7.97 -2.71
C PRO A 121 -27.54 -7.37 -1.56
N LEU A 122 -26.49 -6.62 -1.94
CA LEU A 122 -25.62 -5.95 -0.96
C LEU A 122 -26.18 -4.56 -0.61
N HIS A 123 -26.10 -4.23 0.68
CA HIS A 123 -26.42 -2.90 1.18
C HIS A 123 -25.25 -2.32 1.96
N ALA A 124 -24.95 -1.03 1.72
CA ALA A 124 -23.80 -0.37 2.34
C ALA A 124 -23.73 -0.51 3.87
N ALA A 125 -24.89 -0.42 4.54
CA ALA A 125 -24.95 -0.50 6.01
C ALA A 125 -24.41 -1.81 6.59
N GLN A 126 -24.60 -2.94 5.91
CA GLN A 126 -24.12 -4.25 6.39
C GLN A 126 -22.62 -4.46 6.18
N LEU A 127 -21.99 -3.65 5.32
CA LEU A 127 -20.58 -3.75 4.97
C LEU A 127 -19.69 -2.78 5.75
N GLN A 128 -20.30 -1.82 6.48
CA GLN A 128 -19.56 -0.83 7.24
C GLN A 128 -18.68 -1.47 8.31
N ALA A 129 -19.24 -2.30 9.18
CA ALA A 129 -18.49 -2.93 10.28
C ALA A 129 -17.35 -3.86 9.78
N PRO A 130 -17.54 -4.74 8.76
CA PRO A 130 -16.43 -5.47 8.17
C PRO A 130 -15.33 -4.56 7.60
N MET A 131 -15.69 -3.46 6.93
CA MET A 131 -14.70 -2.51 6.38
C MET A 131 -13.95 -1.77 7.46
N ASP A 132 -14.62 -1.37 8.55
CA ASP A 132 -13.98 -0.73 9.70
C ASP A 132 -12.91 -1.62 10.35
N LYS A 133 -13.11 -2.94 10.38
CA LYS A 133 -12.11 -3.90 10.85
C LYS A 133 -10.86 -3.90 9.94
N VAL A 134 -11.05 -3.85 8.63
CA VAL A 134 -9.93 -3.77 7.67
C VAL A 134 -9.14 -2.48 7.89
N GLU A 135 -9.82 -1.33 7.98
CA GLU A 135 -9.18 -0.04 8.23
C GLU A 135 -8.42 -0.03 9.58
N ALA A 136 -9.00 -0.64 10.62
CA ALA A 136 -8.36 -0.78 11.92
C ALA A 136 -7.09 -1.65 11.87
N ALA A 137 -7.11 -2.76 11.14
CA ALA A 137 -5.95 -3.63 10.95
C ALA A 137 -4.83 -2.92 10.19
N CYS A 138 -5.15 -2.19 9.12
CA CYS A 138 -4.18 -1.34 8.41
C CYS A 138 -3.52 -0.33 9.35
N LYS A 139 -4.33 0.37 10.15
CA LYS A 139 -3.85 1.36 11.11
C LYS A 139 -2.95 0.75 12.18
N ALA A 140 -3.33 -0.40 12.75
CA ALA A 140 -2.55 -1.08 13.79
C ALA A 140 -1.14 -1.42 13.31
N CYS A 141 -1.01 -2.02 12.11
CA CYS A 141 0.27 -2.34 11.51
C CYS A 141 1.10 -1.08 11.23
N HIS A 142 0.52 -0.06 10.61
CA HIS A 142 1.22 1.18 10.28
C HIS A 142 1.70 1.94 11.52
N THR A 143 0.96 1.91 12.62
CA THR A 143 1.36 2.55 13.88
C THR A 143 2.64 1.94 14.46
N GLU A 144 2.81 0.61 14.34
CA GLU A 144 3.97 -0.09 14.90
C GLU A 144 5.17 -0.12 13.93
N PHE A 145 4.93 -0.23 12.61
CA PHE A 145 5.94 -0.67 11.65
C PHE A 145 6.21 0.30 10.49
N ARG A 146 5.54 1.46 10.43
CA ARG A 146 5.74 2.44 9.36
C ARG A 146 6.19 3.79 9.90
N ASN A 147 7.20 4.39 9.24
CA ASN A 147 7.56 5.80 9.40
C ASN A 147 6.51 6.69 8.69
N HIS A 148 6.22 7.84 9.28
CA HIS A 148 5.31 8.87 8.75
C HIS A 148 6.08 9.92 7.98
#